data_416e8037608e70f5ff99ae22f26bfd05
#
_entry.id   416e8037608e70f5ff99ae22f26bfd05
#
_cell.length_a   1.000
_cell.length_b   1.000
_cell.length_c   1.000
_cell.angle_alpha   90.00
_cell.angle_beta   90.00
_cell.angle_gamma   90.00
#
_symmetry.space_group_name_H-M   'P 1'
#
loop_
_entity.id
_entity.type
_entity.pdbx_description
1 polymer ?
#
loop_
_entity_poly.entity_id
_entity_poly.type
_entity_poly.pdbx_seq_one_letter_code
_entity_poly.pdbx_strand_id
1 'polypeptide(L)'
;MSYRDVPVVVLGAGGFIGRWVARLLSVEGARLVSVVRDAEQFEPVRERWGIGGRVHAADLSSPASVRRLCNELRPTVVFNLVGYGVDPHERDPALAWWLNSRLPAVLGEVLATSPPQAQWAGRRLVHTGTALEYGTVPGDLAEDGPTSPTTLYGRSKLAGTLRLARVARRHCLGAIIARLFTVFGAGEPAGRLLPSLAACAQSGTPIPLTEGHQRRDFLWVGDVASMLLRLGLEGGRCGEIVNLASGQLITVKAFTSLAAAALGIPPSHLLYGAIPTRPEEMAHAPVTVARLKSLIGPPPDDSIGRGLTETVTFLAHPTS
;
A
#
# COMPACT_ATOMS: atom_id res chain seq x y z
N MET A 1 -7.49 -14.13 16.46
CA MET A 1 -6.00 -14.27 16.34
C MET A 1 -5.36 -12.91 16.57
N SER A 2 -4.09 -12.86 16.98
CA SER A 2 -3.30 -11.64 17.08
C SER A 2 -1.88 -11.90 16.55
N TYR A 3 -1.11 -10.84 16.28
CA TYR A 3 0.28 -10.96 15.85
C TYR A 3 1.28 -11.09 17.02
N ARG A 4 0.82 -11.03 18.27
CA ARG A 4 1.70 -11.13 19.43
C ARG A 4 2.58 -12.39 19.35
N ASP A 5 3.89 -12.20 19.47
CA ASP A 5 4.92 -13.24 19.41
C ASP A 5 5.00 -14.03 18.08
N VAL A 6 4.28 -13.59 17.04
CA VAL A 6 4.34 -14.20 15.70
C VAL A 6 5.54 -13.65 14.93
N PRO A 7 6.36 -14.51 14.25
CA PRO A 7 7.42 -14.07 13.36
C PRO A 7 6.84 -13.42 12.09
N VAL A 8 6.95 -12.11 12.00
CA VAL A 8 6.43 -11.32 10.87
C VAL A 8 7.57 -10.61 10.15
N VAL A 9 7.59 -10.72 8.83
CA VAL A 9 8.50 -9.98 7.95
C VAL A 9 7.70 -8.96 7.14
N VAL A 10 8.16 -7.71 7.15
CA VAL A 10 7.63 -6.64 6.30
C VAL A 10 8.67 -6.29 5.24
N LEU A 11 8.41 -6.66 3.99
CA LEU A 11 9.23 -6.26 2.84
C LEU A 11 8.79 -4.87 2.38
N GLY A 12 9.73 -3.96 2.22
CA GLY A 12 9.46 -2.56 1.91
C GLY A 12 9.03 -1.74 3.13
N ALA A 13 9.51 -2.10 4.33
CA ALA A 13 9.19 -1.42 5.60
C ALA A 13 9.55 0.08 5.61
N GLY A 14 10.53 0.52 4.84
CA GLY A 14 10.91 1.93 4.69
C GLY A 14 10.00 2.73 3.76
N GLY A 15 9.10 2.08 3.00
CA GLY A 15 8.16 2.73 2.10
C GLY A 15 6.97 3.38 2.84
N PHE A 16 6.16 4.14 2.09
CA PHE A 16 5.01 4.87 2.62
C PHE A 16 4.06 4.00 3.45
N ILE A 17 3.51 2.95 2.86
CA ILE A 17 2.58 2.04 3.56
C ILE A 17 3.34 1.10 4.50
N GLY A 18 4.58 0.72 4.12
CA GLY A 18 5.40 -0.23 4.87
C GLY A 18 5.70 0.22 6.29
N ARG A 19 6.01 1.50 6.51
CA ARG A 19 6.29 2.03 7.85
C ARG A 19 5.06 2.03 8.76
N TRP A 20 3.86 2.24 8.22
CA TRP A 20 2.61 2.14 8.95
C TRP A 20 2.29 0.69 9.38
N VAL A 21 2.43 -0.26 8.45
CA VAL A 21 2.26 -1.69 8.73
C VAL A 21 3.28 -2.16 9.76
N ALA A 22 4.56 -1.79 9.61
CA ALA A 22 5.61 -2.16 10.56
C ALA A 22 5.34 -1.56 11.96
N ARG A 23 4.92 -0.29 12.04
CA ARG A 23 4.53 0.36 13.31
C ARG A 23 3.40 -0.38 14.00
N LEU A 24 2.30 -0.68 13.31
CA LEU A 24 1.16 -1.37 13.89
C LEU A 24 1.54 -2.78 14.37
N LEU A 25 2.31 -3.54 13.59
CA LEU A 25 2.80 -4.86 13.98
C LEU A 25 3.70 -4.79 15.22
N SER A 26 4.51 -3.76 15.33
CA SER A 26 5.35 -3.50 16.51
C SER A 26 4.49 -3.25 17.75
N VAL A 27 3.45 -2.42 17.64
CA VAL A 27 2.51 -2.13 18.74
C VAL A 27 1.74 -3.39 19.14
N GLU A 28 1.36 -4.26 18.19
CA GLU A 28 0.71 -5.54 18.49
C GLU A 28 1.63 -6.59 19.11
N GLY A 29 2.93 -6.31 19.24
CA GLY A 29 3.91 -7.21 19.85
C GLY A 29 4.36 -8.36 18.95
N ALA A 30 4.33 -8.18 17.63
CA ALA A 30 4.89 -9.14 16.68
C ALA A 30 6.40 -9.28 16.84
N ARG A 31 6.95 -10.47 16.59
CA ARG A 31 8.41 -10.64 16.38
C ARG A 31 8.76 -10.10 14.98
N LEU A 32 8.76 -8.77 14.87
CA LEU A 32 8.88 -8.04 13.62
C LEU A 32 10.32 -8.03 13.09
N VAL A 33 10.47 -8.28 11.79
CA VAL A 33 11.66 -7.98 11.00
C VAL A 33 11.28 -7.04 9.86
N SER A 34 11.77 -5.81 9.93
CA SER A 34 11.65 -4.80 8.88
C SER A 34 12.74 -5.01 7.84
N VAL A 35 12.36 -5.42 6.63
CA VAL A 35 13.30 -5.62 5.52
C VAL A 35 13.34 -4.38 4.65
N VAL A 36 14.53 -3.82 4.50
CA VAL A 36 14.81 -2.59 3.76
C VAL A 36 16.04 -2.77 2.86
N ARG A 37 16.28 -1.88 1.90
CA ARG A 37 17.48 -1.89 1.07
C ARG A 37 18.71 -1.41 1.82
N ASP A 38 18.53 -0.37 2.63
CA ASP A 38 19.58 0.30 3.38
C ASP A 38 19.10 0.47 4.84
N ALA A 39 19.78 -0.20 5.76
CA ALA A 39 19.44 -0.18 7.18
C ALA A 39 19.84 1.15 7.85
N GLU A 40 20.95 1.76 7.42
CA GLU A 40 21.43 3.02 7.97
C GLU A 40 20.49 4.18 7.63
N GLN A 41 20.02 4.24 6.37
CA GLN A 41 19.02 5.22 5.94
C GLN A 41 17.63 4.99 6.58
N PHE A 42 17.34 3.77 6.99
CA PHE A 42 16.06 3.45 7.63
C PHE A 42 16.04 3.76 9.12
N GLU A 43 17.17 3.76 9.81
CA GLU A 43 17.22 3.92 11.28
C GLU A 43 16.57 5.22 11.77
N PRO A 44 16.83 6.42 11.21
CA PRO A 44 16.14 7.64 11.61
C PRO A 44 14.63 7.59 11.35
N VAL A 45 14.23 6.90 10.27
CA VAL A 45 12.79 6.68 9.96
C VAL A 45 12.17 5.77 11.01
N ARG A 46 12.84 4.68 11.36
CA ARG A 46 12.40 3.71 12.36
C ARG A 46 12.17 4.37 13.72
N GLU A 47 13.13 5.19 14.17
CA GLU A 47 13.04 5.93 15.42
C GLU A 47 11.88 6.92 15.40
N ARG A 48 11.82 7.78 14.38
CA ARG A 48 10.74 8.77 14.22
C ARG A 48 9.35 8.15 14.23
N TRP A 49 9.20 6.94 13.67
CA TRP A 49 7.92 6.24 13.57
C TRP A 49 7.63 5.31 14.73
N GLY A 50 8.53 5.18 15.71
CA GLY A 50 8.39 4.25 16.82
C GLY A 50 8.26 2.79 16.37
N ILE A 51 9.00 2.39 15.32
CA ILE A 51 8.97 1.03 14.79
C ILE A 51 9.93 0.16 15.57
N GLY A 52 9.43 -0.76 16.36
CA GLY A 52 10.24 -1.75 17.09
C GLY A 52 10.70 -2.92 16.22
N GLY A 53 11.24 -3.96 16.87
CA GLY A 53 11.70 -5.17 16.21
C GLY A 53 13.09 -5.04 15.60
N ARG A 54 13.44 -5.96 14.69
CA ARG A 54 14.77 -6.02 14.03
C ARG A 54 14.71 -5.39 12.65
N VAL A 55 15.80 -4.78 12.22
CA VAL A 55 16.02 -4.32 10.85
C VAL A 55 16.92 -5.33 10.14
N HIS A 56 16.61 -5.65 8.90
CA HIS A 56 17.40 -6.52 8.03
C HIS A 56 17.58 -5.85 6.67
N ALA A 57 18.83 -5.58 6.30
CA ALA A 57 19.13 -5.07 4.97
C ALA A 57 19.17 -6.23 3.97
N ALA A 58 18.38 -6.14 2.90
CA ALA A 58 18.36 -7.15 1.85
C ALA A 58 18.12 -6.56 0.47
N ASP A 59 18.87 -7.05 -0.50
CA ASP A 59 18.58 -6.87 -1.91
C ASP A 59 17.61 -7.96 -2.38
N LEU A 60 16.44 -7.55 -2.84
CA LEU A 60 15.39 -8.43 -3.36
C LEU A 60 15.43 -8.56 -4.90
N SER A 61 16.55 -8.24 -5.55
CA SER A 61 16.68 -8.20 -7.01
C SER A 61 16.80 -9.58 -7.68
N SER A 62 16.90 -10.67 -6.90
CA SER A 62 17.06 -12.02 -7.46
C SER A 62 16.26 -13.09 -6.71
N PRO A 63 15.85 -14.21 -7.38
CA PRO A 63 15.22 -15.35 -6.72
C PRO A 63 16.09 -15.95 -5.60
N ALA A 64 17.41 -15.96 -5.79
CA ALA A 64 18.34 -16.53 -4.82
C ALA A 64 18.38 -15.72 -3.52
N SER A 65 18.41 -14.38 -3.62
CA SER A 65 18.38 -13.51 -2.45
C SER A 65 17.06 -13.63 -1.68
N VAL A 66 15.93 -13.74 -2.37
CA VAL A 66 14.61 -13.94 -1.74
C VAL A 66 14.55 -15.28 -1.00
N ARG A 67 15.03 -16.38 -1.61
CA ARG A 67 15.08 -17.71 -0.97
C ARG A 67 15.97 -17.69 0.26
N ARG A 68 17.17 -17.09 0.17
CA ARG A 68 18.10 -16.94 1.31
C ARG A 68 17.45 -16.18 2.45
N LEU A 69 16.83 -15.03 2.16
CA LEU A 69 16.13 -14.22 3.15
C LEU A 69 15.04 -15.03 3.89
N CYS A 70 14.18 -15.71 3.15
CA CYS A 70 13.11 -16.51 3.76
C CYS A 70 13.64 -17.69 4.56
N ASN A 71 14.72 -18.34 4.12
CA ASN A 71 15.36 -19.45 4.84
C ASN A 71 16.03 -18.98 6.14
N GLU A 72 16.63 -17.79 6.13
CA GLU A 72 17.26 -17.19 7.30
C GLU A 72 16.22 -16.71 8.33
N LEU A 73 15.22 -15.95 7.87
CA LEU A 73 14.24 -15.32 8.76
C LEU A 73 13.09 -16.27 9.16
N ARG A 74 12.83 -17.29 8.39
CA ARG A 74 11.74 -18.28 8.59
C ARG A 74 10.40 -17.65 9.01
N PRO A 75 9.85 -16.71 8.21
CA PRO A 75 8.66 -15.97 8.62
C PRO A 75 7.43 -16.88 8.70
N THR A 76 6.59 -16.64 9.70
CA THR A 76 5.23 -17.18 9.74
C THR A 76 4.34 -16.39 8.79
N VAL A 77 4.47 -15.06 8.80
CA VAL A 77 3.72 -14.14 7.94
C VAL A 77 4.67 -13.18 7.23
N VAL A 78 4.41 -12.93 5.95
CA VAL A 78 5.09 -11.91 5.15
C VAL A 78 4.10 -10.88 4.66
N PHE A 79 4.35 -9.62 4.93
CA PHE A 79 3.72 -8.48 4.26
C PHE A 79 4.64 -8.01 3.13
N ASN A 80 4.23 -8.22 1.89
CA ASN A 80 4.96 -7.75 0.73
C ASN A 80 4.38 -6.42 0.22
N LEU A 81 5.02 -5.33 0.63
CA LEU A 81 4.66 -3.95 0.30
C LEU A 81 5.66 -3.33 -0.68
N VAL A 82 6.53 -4.15 -1.26
CA VAL A 82 7.47 -3.72 -2.30
C VAL A 82 6.71 -3.39 -3.57
N GLY A 83 7.05 -2.24 -4.16
CA GLY A 83 6.57 -1.80 -5.45
C GLY A 83 7.62 -0.93 -6.12
N TYR A 84 7.57 -0.85 -7.46
CA TYR A 84 8.47 -0.05 -8.27
C TYR A 84 7.73 0.54 -9.47
N GLY A 85 7.99 1.82 -9.79
CA GLY A 85 7.38 2.53 -10.92
C GLY A 85 6.22 3.44 -10.53
N VAL A 86 6.03 3.73 -9.23
CA VAL A 86 5.11 4.77 -8.73
C VAL A 86 5.78 6.13 -8.73
N ASP A 87 7.08 6.17 -8.38
CA ASP A 87 7.91 7.37 -8.45
C ASP A 87 8.30 7.63 -9.91
N PRO A 88 8.17 8.89 -10.43
CA PRO A 88 8.59 9.24 -11.79
C PRO A 88 10.06 8.97 -12.12
N HIS A 89 10.90 8.85 -11.10
CA HIS A 89 12.33 8.50 -11.25
C HIS A 89 12.57 7.00 -11.39
N GLU A 90 11.61 6.17 -11.03
CA GLU A 90 11.66 4.70 -11.14
C GLU A 90 11.33 4.26 -12.58
N ARG A 91 12.34 4.29 -13.48
CA ARG A 91 12.16 4.10 -14.94
C ARG A 91 12.73 2.81 -15.51
N ASP A 92 13.30 1.93 -14.68
CA ASP A 92 13.84 0.63 -15.15
C ASP A 92 12.70 -0.40 -15.34
N PRO A 93 12.36 -0.77 -16.61
CA PRO A 93 11.30 -1.73 -16.85
C PRO A 93 11.65 -3.14 -16.37
N ALA A 94 12.91 -3.54 -16.41
CA ALA A 94 13.33 -4.88 -15.98
C ALA A 94 13.14 -5.03 -14.46
N LEU A 95 13.52 -4.00 -13.70
CA LEU A 95 13.31 -3.95 -12.25
C LEU A 95 11.83 -3.88 -11.90
N ALA A 96 11.03 -3.11 -12.66
CA ALA A 96 9.57 -3.08 -12.48
C ALA A 96 8.95 -4.47 -12.67
N TRP A 97 9.30 -5.19 -13.74
CA TRP A 97 8.82 -6.55 -13.99
C TRP A 97 9.33 -7.55 -12.96
N TRP A 98 10.52 -7.37 -12.44
CA TRP A 98 11.02 -8.23 -11.37
C TRP A 98 10.28 -7.99 -10.06
N LEU A 99 10.30 -6.77 -9.53
CA LEU A 99 9.76 -6.46 -8.20
C LEU A 99 8.23 -6.55 -8.15
N ASN A 100 7.53 -6.08 -9.19
CA ASN A 100 6.07 -6.08 -9.18
C ASN A 100 5.47 -7.42 -9.60
N SER A 101 6.16 -8.21 -10.43
CA SER A 101 5.58 -9.40 -11.06
C SER A 101 6.22 -10.72 -10.63
N ARG A 102 7.56 -10.83 -10.62
CA ARG A 102 8.23 -12.10 -10.29
C ARG A 102 8.40 -12.29 -8.79
N LEU A 103 8.80 -11.27 -8.06
CA LEU A 103 9.01 -11.32 -6.61
C LEU A 103 7.82 -11.89 -5.84
N PRO A 104 6.56 -11.44 -6.05
CA PRO A 104 5.40 -12.01 -5.35
C PRO A 104 5.24 -13.51 -5.56
N ALA A 105 5.46 -14.00 -6.79
CA ALA A 105 5.36 -15.41 -7.11
C ALA A 105 6.47 -16.23 -6.43
N VAL A 106 7.72 -15.76 -6.47
CA VAL A 106 8.85 -16.40 -5.79
C VAL A 106 8.63 -16.47 -4.29
N LEU A 107 8.13 -15.41 -3.66
CA LEU A 107 7.73 -15.42 -2.25
C LEU A 107 6.67 -16.49 -1.98
N GLY A 108 5.65 -16.56 -2.83
CA GLY A 108 4.62 -17.57 -2.74
C GLY A 108 5.17 -19.00 -2.82
N GLU A 109 6.07 -19.28 -3.77
CA GLU A 109 6.72 -20.60 -3.92
C GLU A 109 7.54 -20.97 -2.68
N VAL A 110 8.35 -20.04 -2.17
CA VAL A 110 9.19 -20.28 -1.00
C VAL A 110 8.36 -20.53 0.25
N LEU A 111 7.34 -19.71 0.49
CA LEU A 111 6.48 -19.85 1.65
C LEU A 111 5.61 -21.11 1.59
N ALA A 112 5.24 -21.58 0.40
CA ALA A 112 4.48 -22.82 0.23
C ALA A 112 5.31 -24.05 0.61
N THR A 113 6.63 -24.02 0.43
CA THR A 113 7.54 -25.14 0.76
C THR A 113 8.15 -25.05 2.15
N SER A 114 7.96 -23.93 2.85
CA SER A 114 8.49 -23.69 4.20
C SER A 114 7.35 -23.69 5.22
N PRO A 115 7.32 -24.60 6.20
CA PRO A 115 6.30 -24.59 7.23
C PRO A 115 6.39 -23.32 8.10
N PRO A 116 5.28 -22.83 8.64
CA PRO A 116 5.30 -21.72 9.59
C PRO A 116 5.98 -22.13 10.89
N GLN A 117 6.66 -21.20 11.56
CA GLN A 117 7.32 -21.46 12.86
C GLN A 117 6.34 -21.60 14.03
N ALA A 118 5.10 -21.16 13.89
CA ALA A 118 4.06 -21.22 14.90
C ALA A 118 2.78 -21.80 14.30
N GLN A 119 1.87 -22.28 15.14
CA GLN A 119 0.50 -22.59 14.70
C GLN A 119 -0.16 -21.31 14.21
N TRP A 120 -0.43 -21.25 12.90
CA TRP A 120 -0.97 -20.06 12.25
C TRP A 120 -2.12 -20.45 11.32
N ALA A 121 -3.29 -19.94 11.58
CA ALA A 121 -4.48 -20.20 10.77
C ALA A 121 -4.82 -19.03 9.82
N GLY A 122 -4.13 -17.90 9.94
CA GLY A 122 -4.28 -16.74 9.06
C GLY A 122 -3.48 -16.85 7.76
N ARG A 123 -3.37 -15.74 7.05
CA ARG A 123 -2.62 -15.65 5.79
C ARG A 123 -1.11 -15.69 6.04
N ARG A 124 -0.40 -16.45 5.23
CA ARG A 124 1.06 -16.51 5.23
C ARG A 124 1.70 -15.39 4.39
N LEU A 125 0.96 -14.87 3.43
CA LEU A 125 1.42 -13.78 2.55
C LEU A 125 0.29 -12.79 2.31
N VAL A 126 0.51 -11.54 2.71
CA VAL A 126 -0.32 -10.38 2.37
C VAL A 126 0.46 -9.55 1.35
N HIS A 127 -0.05 -9.45 0.12
CA HIS A 127 0.58 -8.71 -0.97
C HIS A 127 -0.29 -7.54 -1.41
N THR A 128 0.33 -6.39 -1.67
CA THR A 128 -0.38 -5.23 -2.20
C THR A 128 -0.37 -5.21 -3.73
N GLY A 129 -1.56 -5.26 -4.32
CA GLY A 129 -1.86 -4.90 -5.70
C GLY A 129 -2.20 -3.42 -5.83
N THR A 130 -2.82 -3.02 -6.93
CA THR A 130 -3.21 -1.63 -7.19
C THR A 130 -4.48 -1.56 -8.04
N ALA A 131 -5.30 -0.53 -7.86
CA ALA A 131 -6.44 -0.23 -8.74
C ALA A 131 -6.02 0.00 -10.19
N LEU A 132 -4.76 0.43 -10.44
CA LEU A 132 -4.23 0.58 -11.81
C LEU A 132 -4.12 -0.73 -12.59
N GLU A 133 -4.33 -1.89 -11.95
CA GLU A 133 -4.48 -3.18 -12.61
C GLU A 133 -5.76 -3.25 -13.47
N TYR A 134 -6.80 -2.51 -13.07
CA TYR A 134 -8.04 -2.37 -13.86
C TYR A 134 -7.84 -1.50 -15.10
N GLY A 135 -7.02 -0.44 -14.98
CA GLY A 135 -6.73 0.48 -16.09
C GLY A 135 -7.97 1.26 -16.52
N THR A 136 -8.33 1.18 -17.80
CA THR A 136 -9.44 1.96 -18.40
C THR A 136 -10.78 1.24 -18.41
N VAL A 137 -10.94 0.17 -17.64
CA VAL A 137 -12.22 -0.54 -17.52
C VAL A 137 -13.27 0.38 -16.86
N PRO A 138 -14.40 0.66 -17.49
CA PRO A 138 -15.45 1.49 -16.89
C PRO A 138 -16.32 0.69 -15.91
N GLY A 139 -17.10 1.40 -15.11
CA GLY A 139 -18.09 0.81 -14.22
C GLY A 139 -17.52 0.36 -12.87
N ASP A 140 -18.18 -0.62 -12.26
CA ASP A 140 -17.75 -1.21 -11.00
C ASP A 140 -16.52 -2.11 -11.20
N LEU A 141 -15.47 -1.84 -10.46
CA LEU A 141 -14.21 -2.57 -10.55
C LEU A 141 -14.24 -3.83 -9.67
N ALA A 142 -15.03 -4.83 -10.07
CA ALA A 142 -15.11 -6.09 -9.35
C ALA A 142 -13.78 -6.87 -9.44
N GLU A 143 -13.40 -7.57 -8.35
CA GLU A 143 -12.12 -8.27 -8.25
C GLU A 143 -11.93 -9.38 -9.29
N ASP A 144 -13.05 -10.01 -9.72
CA ASP A 144 -13.06 -11.05 -10.75
C ASP A 144 -13.43 -10.49 -12.15
N GLY A 145 -13.59 -9.16 -12.25
CA GLY A 145 -13.93 -8.46 -13.48
C GLY A 145 -12.75 -8.30 -14.44
N PRO A 146 -13.01 -7.68 -15.60
CA PRO A 146 -11.97 -7.43 -16.61
C PRO A 146 -10.90 -6.48 -16.11
N THR A 147 -9.71 -6.59 -16.69
CA THR A 147 -8.55 -5.72 -16.42
C THR A 147 -7.94 -5.26 -17.73
N SER A 148 -7.59 -3.96 -17.83
CA SER A 148 -7.00 -3.36 -19.03
C SER A 148 -5.95 -2.28 -18.64
N PRO A 149 -4.85 -2.66 -17.95
CA PRO A 149 -3.87 -1.70 -17.45
C PRO A 149 -3.13 -1.00 -18.60
N THR A 150 -3.04 0.32 -18.54
CA THR A 150 -2.41 1.16 -19.57
C THR A 150 -0.95 1.47 -19.25
N THR A 151 -0.57 1.53 -17.98
CA THR A 151 0.77 1.89 -17.54
C THR A 151 1.68 0.67 -17.35
N LEU A 152 3.01 0.84 -17.42
CA LEU A 152 3.97 -0.21 -17.08
C LEU A 152 3.77 -0.71 -15.64
N TYR A 153 3.53 0.22 -14.72
CA TYR A 153 3.25 -0.11 -13.31
C TYR A 153 2.00 -1.00 -13.19
N GLY A 154 0.88 -0.58 -13.75
CA GLY A 154 -0.37 -1.37 -13.74
C GLY A 154 -0.21 -2.76 -14.36
N ARG A 155 0.45 -2.84 -15.54
CA ARG A 155 0.72 -4.11 -16.22
C ARG A 155 1.61 -5.06 -15.41
N SER A 156 2.69 -4.54 -14.84
CA SER A 156 3.62 -5.36 -14.04
C SER A 156 2.98 -5.81 -12.72
N LYS A 157 2.17 -4.97 -12.06
CA LYS A 157 1.42 -5.31 -10.84
C LYS A 157 0.34 -6.37 -11.13
N LEU A 158 -0.44 -6.22 -12.20
CA LEU A 158 -1.43 -7.23 -12.61
C LEU A 158 -0.76 -8.59 -12.85
N ALA A 159 0.35 -8.62 -13.57
CA ALA A 159 1.09 -9.86 -13.80
C ALA A 159 1.55 -10.51 -12.48
N GLY A 160 1.94 -9.72 -11.49
CA GLY A 160 2.28 -10.20 -10.13
C GLY A 160 1.09 -10.77 -9.39
N THR A 161 -0.03 -10.06 -9.39
CA THR A 161 -1.31 -10.50 -8.83
C THR A 161 -1.71 -11.86 -9.39
N LEU A 162 -1.73 -12.01 -10.71
CA LEU A 162 -2.15 -13.25 -11.37
C LEU A 162 -1.17 -14.41 -11.12
N ARG A 163 0.14 -14.15 -11.11
CA ARG A 163 1.17 -15.17 -10.83
C ARG A 163 1.08 -15.63 -9.38
N LEU A 164 1.01 -14.72 -8.42
CA LEU A 164 0.88 -15.07 -7.01
C LEU A 164 -0.40 -15.84 -6.74
N ALA A 165 -1.54 -15.40 -7.28
CA ALA A 165 -2.81 -16.09 -7.13
C ALA A 165 -2.75 -17.54 -7.68
N ARG A 166 -2.08 -17.76 -8.82
CA ARG A 166 -1.86 -19.10 -9.41
C ARG A 166 -0.98 -19.97 -8.50
N VAL A 167 0.15 -19.43 -8.00
CA VAL A 167 1.05 -20.15 -7.09
C VAL A 167 0.33 -20.52 -5.80
N ALA A 168 -0.39 -19.57 -5.21
CA ALA A 168 -1.13 -19.78 -3.97
C ALA A 168 -2.20 -20.87 -4.10
N ARG A 169 -2.98 -20.86 -5.20
CA ARG A 169 -3.98 -21.91 -5.47
C ARG A 169 -3.34 -23.27 -5.68
N ARG A 170 -2.24 -23.34 -6.46
CA ARG A 170 -1.53 -24.59 -6.75
C ARG A 170 -0.98 -25.27 -5.50
N HIS A 171 -0.51 -24.50 -4.54
CA HIS A 171 0.15 -25.00 -3.33
C HIS A 171 -0.70 -24.87 -2.07
N CYS A 172 -1.97 -24.49 -2.19
CA CYS A 172 -2.86 -24.21 -1.04
C CYS A 172 -2.25 -23.23 -0.03
N LEU A 173 -1.44 -22.26 -0.51
CA LEU A 173 -0.84 -21.24 0.33
C LEU A 173 -1.89 -20.21 0.72
N GLY A 174 -2.06 -19.95 2.01
CA GLY A 174 -2.87 -18.84 2.53
C GLY A 174 -2.26 -17.50 2.13
N ALA A 175 -2.50 -17.04 0.89
CA ALA A 175 -2.09 -15.74 0.39
C ALA A 175 -3.30 -14.90 0.02
N ILE A 176 -3.21 -13.58 0.25
CA ILE A 176 -4.20 -12.59 -0.17
C ILE A 176 -3.53 -11.42 -0.88
N ILE A 177 -4.17 -10.93 -1.93
CA ILE A 177 -3.72 -9.79 -2.73
C ILE A 177 -4.71 -8.64 -2.56
N ALA A 178 -4.29 -7.55 -1.91
CA ALA A 178 -5.10 -6.36 -1.70
C ALA A 178 -4.82 -5.32 -2.79
N ARG A 179 -5.76 -5.07 -3.69
CA ARG A 179 -5.70 -3.97 -4.66
C ARG A 179 -6.00 -2.66 -3.97
N LEU A 180 -4.96 -1.84 -3.79
CA LEU A 180 -5.08 -0.54 -3.15
C LEU A 180 -5.57 0.51 -4.13
N PHE A 181 -6.47 1.38 -3.66
CA PHE A 181 -6.93 2.56 -4.39
C PHE A 181 -6.08 3.79 -4.04
N THR A 182 -6.65 4.99 -3.91
CA THR A 182 -5.85 6.17 -3.63
C THR A 182 -5.53 6.27 -2.14
N VAL A 183 -4.32 5.92 -1.78
CA VAL A 183 -3.84 6.00 -0.38
C VAL A 183 -3.17 7.35 -0.15
N PHE A 184 -3.52 8.03 0.95
CA PHE A 184 -2.95 9.32 1.36
C PHE A 184 -2.55 9.30 2.84
N GLY A 185 -1.69 10.23 3.25
CA GLY A 185 -1.37 10.45 4.66
C GLY A 185 0.11 10.73 4.94
N ALA A 186 0.44 10.76 6.22
CA ALA A 186 1.81 11.03 6.68
C ALA A 186 2.81 9.99 6.13
N GLY A 187 3.94 10.48 5.65
CA GLY A 187 4.99 9.68 5.02
C GLY A 187 4.77 9.40 3.52
N GLU A 188 3.74 9.97 2.90
CA GLU A 188 3.56 9.93 1.46
C GLU A 188 4.77 10.59 0.75
N PRO A 189 5.25 10.04 -0.37
CA PRO A 189 6.40 10.59 -1.09
C PRO A 189 6.18 12.03 -1.58
N ALA A 190 7.25 12.83 -1.59
CA ALA A 190 7.22 14.18 -2.15
C ALA A 190 6.70 14.17 -3.60
N GLY A 191 6.10 15.29 -4.03
CA GLY A 191 5.51 15.44 -5.38
C GLY A 191 4.13 14.79 -5.55
N ARG A 192 3.59 14.11 -4.53
CA ARG A 192 2.20 13.69 -4.51
C ARG A 192 1.31 14.80 -3.96
N LEU A 193 -0.02 14.66 -4.14
CA LEU A 193 -0.97 15.75 -3.87
C LEU A 193 -0.89 16.29 -2.43
N LEU A 194 -1.03 15.42 -1.42
CA LEU A 194 -1.04 15.86 -0.02
C LEU A 194 0.31 16.43 0.44
N PRO A 195 1.47 15.82 0.15
CA PRO A 195 2.77 16.45 0.41
C PRO A 195 2.98 17.80 -0.29
N SER A 196 2.47 17.96 -1.52
CA SER A 196 2.55 19.24 -2.25
C SER A 196 1.68 20.31 -1.60
N LEU A 197 0.51 19.96 -1.08
CA LEU A 197 -0.32 20.86 -0.28
C LEU A 197 0.37 21.24 1.05
N ALA A 198 0.99 20.27 1.73
CA ALA A 198 1.75 20.56 2.94
C ALA A 198 2.93 21.51 2.68
N ALA A 199 3.64 21.35 1.58
CA ALA A 199 4.69 22.27 1.15
C ALA A 199 4.14 23.69 0.83
N CYS A 200 2.97 23.78 0.19
CA CYS A 200 2.27 25.05 -0.02
C CYS A 200 1.91 25.73 1.32
N ALA A 201 1.39 24.99 2.29
CA ALA A 201 1.08 25.52 3.62
C ALA A 201 2.32 26.08 4.34
N GLN A 202 3.47 25.41 4.20
CA GLN A 202 4.72 25.82 4.85
C GLN A 202 5.39 27.02 4.16
N SER A 203 5.37 27.05 2.81
CA SER A 203 6.06 28.09 2.04
C SER A 203 5.21 29.32 1.76
N GLY A 204 3.88 29.22 1.85
CA GLY A 204 2.95 30.23 1.37
C GLY A 204 2.91 30.38 -0.15
N THR A 205 3.57 29.50 -0.91
CA THR A 205 3.62 29.56 -2.37
C THR A 205 2.37 28.87 -2.95
N PRO A 206 1.60 29.54 -3.84
CA PRO A 206 0.44 28.94 -4.49
C PRO A 206 0.79 27.65 -5.25
N ILE A 207 -0.10 26.67 -5.20
CA ILE A 207 0.08 25.36 -5.84
C ILE A 207 -0.75 25.27 -7.14
N PRO A 208 -0.13 24.96 -8.30
CA PRO A 208 -0.85 24.68 -9.53
C PRO A 208 -1.53 23.31 -9.46
N LEU A 209 -2.82 23.28 -9.82
CA LEU A 209 -3.67 22.08 -9.75
C LEU A 209 -4.38 21.87 -11.09
N THR A 210 -4.81 20.65 -11.35
CA THR A 210 -5.78 20.38 -12.42
C THR A 210 -7.13 20.96 -12.05
N GLU A 211 -8.13 20.93 -12.97
CA GLU A 211 -9.51 21.30 -12.63
C GLU A 211 -10.09 20.49 -11.45
N GLY A 212 -9.54 19.30 -11.19
CA GLY A 212 -9.88 18.46 -10.06
C GLY A 212 -11.23 17.73 -10.19
N HIS A 213 -11.78 17.62 -11.39
CA HIS A 213 -13.07 16.93 -11.64
C HIS A 213 -12.96 15.41 -11.58
N GLN A 214 -11.76 14.85 -11.74
CA GLN A 214 -11.52 13.42 -11.63
C GLN A 214 -11.90 12.93 -10.24
N ARG A 215 -12.60 11.79 -10.20
CA ARG A 215 -13.08 11.17 -8.96
C ARG A 215 -12.17 10.02 -8.57
N ARG A 216 -11.90 9.89 -7.26
CA ARG A 216 -11.06 8.83 -6.70
C ARG A 216 -11.63 8.31 -5.39
N ASP A 217 -11.35 7.07 -5.10
CA ASP A 217 -11.57 6.45 -3.80
C ASP A 217 -10.33 6.71 -2.94
N PHE A 218 -10.47 7.56 -1.93
CA PHE A 218 -9.38 7.95 -1.02
C PHE A 218 -9.48 7.18 0.29
N LEU A 219 -8.36 6.61 0.71
CA LEU A 219 -8.21 5.96 2.01
C LEU A 219 -6.99 6.49 2.75
N TRP A 220 -7.15 6.76 4.02
CA TRP A 220 -6.03 7.09 4.91
C TRP A 220 -5.11 5.88 5.09
N VAL A 221 -3.81 6.10 5.04
CA VAL A 221 -2.78 5.06 5.14
C VAL A 221 -2.83 4.27 6.44
N GLY A 222 -3.24 4.89 7.56
CA GLY A 222 -3.44 4.20 8.84
C GLY A 222 -4.57 3.16 8.78
N ASP A 223 -5.66 3.48 8.08
CA ASP A 223 -6.76 2.54 7.84
C ASP A 223 -6.33 1.41 6.90
N VAL A 224 -5.61 1.76 5.83
CA VAL A 224 -5.04 0.77 4.91
C VAL A 224 -4.15 -0.22 5.65
N ALA A 225 -3.24 0.27 6.51
CA ALA A 225 -2.37 -0.59 7.31
C ALA A 225 -3.16 -1.49 8.26
N SER A 226 -4.14 -0.94 8.97
CA SER A 226 -5.03 -1.71 9.86
C SER A 226 -5.80 -2.79 9.11
N MET A 227 -6.38 -2.45 7.95
CA MET A 227 -7.11 -3.42 7.13
C MET A 227 -6.17 -4.52 6.56
N LEU A 228 -4.92 -4.19 6.18
CA LEU A 228 -3.93 -5.18 5.76
C LEU A 228 -3.58 -6.16 6.90
N LEU A 229 -3.43 -5.67 8.13
CA LEU A 229 -3.22 -6.53 9.29
C LEU A 229 -4.42 -7.46 9.50
N ARG A 230 -5.64 -6.92 9.48
CA ARG A 230 -6.87 -7.72 9.64
C ARG A 230 -6.99 -8.78 8.55
N LEU A 231 -6.74 -8.44 7.29
CA LEU A 231 -6.70 -9.41 6.18
C LEU A 231 -5.66 -10.52 6.40
N GLY A 232 -4.54 -10.21 7.04
CA GLY A 232 -3.52 -11.19 7.38
C GLY A 232 -3.95 -12.16 8.48
N LEU A 233 -4.83 -11.74 9.39
CA LEU A 233 -5.39 -12.61 10.45
C LEU A 233 -6.47 -13.55 9.93
N GLU A 234 -7.17 -13.19 8.85
CA GLU A 234 -8.26 -13.97 8.31
C GLU A 234 -7.76 -15.22 7.58
N GLY A 235 -8.45 -16.35 7.79
CA GLY A 235 -8.39 -17.50 6.92
C GLY A 235 -9.07 -17.23 5.58
N GLY A 236 -9.18 -18.22 4.71
CA GLY A 236 -9.98 -18.11 3.49
C GLY A 236 -9.29 -18.69 2.26
N ARG A 237 -9.76 -18.30 1.06
CA ARG A 237 -9.33 -18.90 -0.20
C ARG A 237 -7.87 -18.58 -0.51
N CYS A 238 -7.13 -19.59 -0.99
CA CYS A 238 -5.75 -19.42 -1.39
C CYS A 238 -5.66 -18.53 -2.65
N GLY A 239 -4.85 -17.47 -2.59
CA GLY A 239 -4.69 -16.54 -3.70
C GLY A 239 -5.92 -15.69 -3.98
N GLU A 240 -6.63 -15.30 -2.93
CA GLU A 240 -7.77 -14.40 -2.99
C GLU A 240 -7.34 -12.98 -3.32
N ILE A 241 -8.10 -12.31 -4.19
CA ILE A 241 -7.91 -10.90 -4.55
C ILE A 241 -9.03 -10.12 -3.89
N VAL A 242 -8.70 -8.97 -3.27
CA VAL A 242 -9.67 -8.11 -2.61
C VAL A 242 -9.39 -6.64 -2.94
N ASN A 243 -10.42 -5.87 -3.23
CA ASN A 243 -10.33 -4.42 -3.34
C ASN A 243 -10.29 -3.80 -1.95
N LEU A 244 -9.19 -3.11 -1.64
CA LEU A 244 -9.03 -2.35 -0.42
C LEU A 244 -9.35 -0.88 -0.73
N ALA A 245 -10.62 -0.56 -0.63
CA ALA A 245 -11.26 0.69 -1.02
C ALA A 245 -12.27 1.14 0.04
N SER A 246 -12.66 2.41 0.01
CA SER A 246 -13.77 2.93 0.85
C SER A 246 -15.14 2.60 0.27
N GLY A 247 -15.22 2.41 -1.05
CA GLY A 247 -16.45 2.30 -1.81
C GLY A 247 -17.10 3.65 -2.10
N GLN A 248 -16.43 4.76 -1.82
CA GLN A 248 -16.92 6.11 -2.04
C GLN A 248 -15.98 6.88 -2.97
N LEU A 249 -16.56 7.60 -3.92
CA LEU A 249 -15.81 8.46 -4.82
C LEU A 249 -16.05 9.92 -4.49
N ILE A 250 -14.97 10.66 -4.28
CA ILE A 250 -15.00 12.12 -4.23
C ILE A 250 -14.12 12.71 -5.33
N THR A 251 -14.39 13.95 -5.72
CA THR A 251 -13.52 14.66 -6.69
C THR A 251 -12.18 15.01 -6.04
N VAL A 252 -11.13 15.05 -6.84
CA VAL A 252 -9.82 15.53 -6.36
C VAL A 252 -9.96 16.96 -5.82
N LYS A 253 -10.81 17.80 -6.43
CA LYS A 253 -11.10 19.16 -5.94
C LYS A 253 -11.70 19.15 -4.52
N ALA A 254 -12.68 18.26 -4.26
CA ALA A 254 -13.27 18.10 -2.92
C ALA A 254 -12.23 17.65 -1.89
N PHE A 255 -11.43 16.63 -2.21
CA PHE A 255 -10.33 16.19 -1.36
C PHE A 255 -9.31 17.31 -1.10
N THR A 256 -8.91 18.04 -2.15
CA THR A 256 -7.96 19.16 -2.04
C THR A 256 -8.50 20.26 -1.14
N SER A 257 -9.80 20.59 -1.25
CA SER A 257 -10.42 21.60 -0.39
C SER A 257 -10.44 21.19 1.08
N LEU A 258 -10.75 19.93 1.37
CA LEU A 258 -10.70 19.38 2.74
C LEU A 258 -9.27 19.40 3.30
N ALA A 259 -8.30 18.97 2.50
CA ALA A 259 -6.89 18.98 2.90
C ALA A 259 -6.35 20.40 3.10
N ALA A 260 -6.71 21.35 2.23
CA ALA A 260 -6.34 22.75 2.35
C ALA A 260 -6.91 23.39 3.62
N ALA A 261 -8.19 23.13 3.94
CA ALA A 261 -8.81 23.59 5.18
C ALA A 261 -8.08 23.02 6.43
N ALA A 262 -7.76 21.73 6.43
CA ALA A 262 -7.03 21.09 7.51
C ALA A 262 -5.60 21.64 7.69
N LEU A 263 -4.93 22.02 6.59
CA LEU A 263 -3.58 22.58 6.57
C LEU A 263 -3.54 24.10 6.72
N GLY A 264 -4.69 24.80 6.81
CA GLY A 264 -4.76 26.26 6.89
C GLY A 264 -4.36 26.99 5.59
N ILE A 265 -4.51 26.35 4.43
CA ILE A 265 -4.17 26.94 3.14
C ILE A 265 -5.31 27.83 2.64
N PRO A 266 -5.08 29.13 2.35
CA PRO A 266 -6.09 30.01 1.77
C PRO A 266 -6.58 29.50 0.41
N PRO A 267 -7.90 29.58 0.08
CA PRO A 267 -8.42 29.16 -1.22
C PRO A 267 -7.72 29.82 -2.43
N SER A 268 -7.24 31.06 -2.28
CA SER A 268 -6.49 31.78 -3.32
C SER A 268 -5.15 31.15 -3.70
N HIS A 269 -4.62 30.26 -2.86
CA HIS A 269 -3.37 29.54 -3.15
C HIS A 269 -3.61 28.25 -3.96
N LEU A 270 -4.85 27.83 -4.15
CA LEU A 270 -5.21 26.65 -4.93
C LEU A 270 -5.52 27.05 -6.38
N LEU A 271 -4.52 27.00 -7.26
CA LEU A 271 -4.64 27.45 -8.65
C LEU A 271 -5.23 26.33 -9.53
N TYR A 272 -6.55 26.13 -9.43
CA TYR A 272 -7.25 25.13 -10.24
C TYR A 272 -7.21 25.47 -11.73
N GLY A 273 -7.02 24.45 -12.59
CA GLY A 273 -6.90 24.60 -14.05
C GLY A 273 -5.52 25.05 -14.54
N ALA A 274 -4.57 25.31 -13.63
CA ALA A 274 -3.23 25.74 -13.99
C ALA A 274 -2.37 24.64 -14.65
N ILE A 275 -2.73 23.37 -14.47
CA ILE A 275 -2.09 22.24 -15.14
C ILE A 275 -3.14 21.33 -15.80
N PRO A 276 -2.82 20.69 -16.94
CA PRO A 276 -3.76 19.81 -17.63
C PRO A 276 -4.01 18.51 -16.85
N THR A 277 -5.22 17.97 -16.97
CA THR A 277 -5.54 16.62 -16.49
C THR A 277 -4.85 15.58 -17.38
N ARG A 278 -4.36 14.50 -16.79
CA ARG A 278 -3.71 13.41 -17.53
C ARG A 278 -4.72 12.70 -18.45
N PRO A 279 -4.35 12.42 -19.71
CA PRO A 279 -5.27 11.73 -20.66
C PRO A 279 -5.69 10.32 -20.18
N GLU A 280 -4.85 9.67 -19.39
CA GLU A 280 -5.02 8.28 -18.93
C GLU A 280 -5.66 8.19 -17.53
N GLU A 281 -6.41 9.23 -17.14
CA GLU A 281 -7.08 9.25 -15.84
C GLU A 281 -8.14 8.14 -15.77
N MET A 282 -8.09 7.33 -14.70
CA MET A 282 -9.11 6.30 -14.45
C MET A 282 -10.46 6.95 -14.15
N ALA A 283 -11.49 6.52 -14.88
CA ALA A 283 -12.88 6.89 -14.60
C ALA A 283 -13.68 5.62 -14.34
N HIS A 284 -14.18 5.46 -13.12
CA HIS A 284 -14.97 4.28 -12.71
C HIS A 284 -16.12 4.66 -11.78
N ALA A 285 -17.08 3.75 -11.61
CA ALA A 285 -18.14 3.87 -10.61
C ALA A 285 -17.59 3.65 -9.18
N PRO A 286 -18.35 3.95 -8.11
CA PRO A 286 -18.00 3.52 -6.78
C PRO A 286 -17.74 2.01 -6.73
N VAL A 287 -16.62 1.62 -6.10
CA VAL A 287 -16.18 0.23 -6.06
C VAL A 287 -17.02 -0.58 -5.08
N THR A 288 -17.51 -1.74 -5.51
CA THR A 288 -18.18 -2.68 -4.60
C THR A 288 -17.18 -3.30 -3.65
N VAL A 289 -17.31 -3.01 -2.34
CA VAL A 289 -16.44 -3.53 -1.29
C VAL A 289 -17.04 -4.74 -0.56
N ALA A 290 -17.92 -5.48 -1.24
CA ALA A 290 -18.63 -6.62 -0.63
C ALA A 290 -17.67 -7.71 -0.15
N ARG A 291 -16.63 -8.04 -0.93
CA ARG A 291 -15.61 -9.02 -0.54
C ARG A 291 -14.80 -8.56 0.67
N LEU A 292 -14.37 -7.31 0.70
CA LEU A 292 -13.70 -6.73 1.86
C LEU A 292 -14.58 -6.82 3.10
N LYS A 293 -15.85 -6.41 2.99
CA LYS A 293 -16.82 -6.47 4.09
C LYS A 293 -17.04 -7.91 4.61
N SER A 294 -17.08 -8.88 3.73
CA SER A 294 -17.25 -10.30 4.13
C SER A 294 -16.03 -10.86 4.85
N LEU A 295 -14.83 -10.36 4.56
CA LEU A 295 -13.58 -10.82 5.17
C LEU A 295 -13.33 -10.13 6.52
N ILE A 296 -13.37 -8.81 6.55
CA ILE A 296 -12.93 -8.03 7.72
C ILE A 296 -13.95 -6.98 8.19
N GLY A 297 -15.18 -6.99 7.68
CA GLY A 297 -16.18 -5.96 7.97
C GLY A 297 -15.99 -4.70 7.14
N PRO A 298 -16.85 -3.68 7.32
CA PRO A 298 -16.84 -2.47 6.50
C PRO A 298 -15.53 -1.68 6.66
N PRO A 299 -15.10 -0.94 5.60
CA PRO A 299 -14.08 0.07 5.75
C PRO A 299 -14.55 1.17 6.71
N PRO A 300 -13.63 1.95 7.33
CA PRO A 300 -13.99 3.05 8.20
C PRO A 300 -14.78 4.15 7.47
N ASP A 301 -15.82 4.68 8.11
CA ASP A 301 -16.75 5.66 7.50
C ASP A 301 -16.09 7.03 7.28
N ASP A 302 -15.22 7.50 8.20
CA ASP A 302 -14.53 8.79 8.11
C ASP A 302 -13.01 8.62 7.96
N SER A 303 -12.60 7.92 6.92
CA SER A 303 -11.17 7.75 6.62
C SER A 303 -10.49 9.06 6.20
N ILE A 304 -11.21 9.96 5.52
CA ILE A 304 -10.62 11.22 5.02
C ILE A 304 -10.45 12.22 6.16
N GLY A 305 -11.50 12.55 6.92
CA GLY A 305 -11.43 13.55 7.99
C GLY A 305 -10.41 13.18 9.06
N ARG A 306 -10.49 11.94 9.56
CA ARG A 306 -9.52 11.41 10.52
C ARG A 306 -8.09 11.39 9.95
N GLY A 307 -7.92 10.92 8.72
CA GLY A 307 -6.61 10.84 8.08
C GLY A 307 -5.96 12.19 7.86
N LEU A 308 -6.72 13.23 7.53
CA LEU A 308 -6.20 14.59 7.42
C LEU A 308 -5.78 15.13 8.80
N THR A 309 -6.60 14.95 9.83
CA THR A 309 -6.28 15.36 11.22
C THR A 309 -4.99 14.69 11.71
N GLU A 310 -4.88 13.39 11.56
CA GLU A 310 -3.68 12.62 11.94
C GLU A 310 -2.43 13.06 11.16
N THR A 311 -2.61 13.36 9.87
CA THR A 311 -1.49 13.83 9.03
C THR A 311 -1.01 15.22 9.47
N VAL A 312 -1.91 16.15 9.75
CA VAL A 312 -1.57 17.49 10.24
C VAL A 312 -0.85 17.38 11.59
N THR A 313 -1.37 16.58 12.51
CA THR A 313 -0.73 16.32 13.81
C THR A 313 0.68 15.77 13.64
N PHE A 314 0.88 14.79 12.75
CA PHE A 314 2.19 14.22 12.46
C PHE A 314 3.18 15.26 11.87
N LEU A 315 2.68 16.15 11.01
CA LEU A 315 3.50 17.21 10.40
C LEU A 315 3.88 18.31 11.41
N ALA A 316 3.00 18.60 12.36
CA ALA A 316 3.25 19.59 13.42
C ALA A 316 4.29 19.10 14.45
N HIS A 317 4.46 17.79 14.62
CA HIS A 317 5.40 17.19 15.58
C HIS A 317 6.45 16.34 14.85
N PRO A 318 7.41 16.97 14.13
CA PRO A 318 8.37 16.22 13.31
C PRO A 318 9.40 15.42 14.12
N THR A 319 9.44 15.60 15.45
CA THR A 319 10.41 14.95 16.37
C THR A 319 9.77 14.67 17.73
N SER A 320 8.92 13.69 17.82
CA SER A 320 8.61 13.08 19.13
C SER A 320 8.73 11.56 19.04
#